data_78ff7e67483e41bb3523dff0c9d3ebed
#
_entry.id   78ff7e67483e41bb3523dff0c9d3ebed
#
_cell.length_a   1.000
_cell.length_b   1.000
_cell.length_c   1.000
_cell.angle_alpha   90.00
_cell.angle_beta   90.00
_cell.angle_gamma   90.00
#
_symmetry.space_group_name_H-M   'P 1'
#
loop_
_entity.id
_entity.type
_entity.pdbx_description
1 polymer ?
#
loop_
_entity_poly.entity_id
_entity_poly.type
_entity_poly.pdbx_seq_one_letter_code
_entity_poly.pdbx_strand_id
1 'polypeptide(L)'
;SDVYKRQICKKADGEKSVRKYALYPEGREHICYMEKSYEKLSSCYADSNEKIRFCACHTKNDAAVSGFDPGVTLQDVMERAIERNQTELVKRILDDYAKRIMEYGGKHLFTPTEDFRKVFGEVHFTEETEAVDICDIDMIFANILIPAGSEMKIEEAEWTVIDYEWTFFFPVPKLFVLYLSLIHI
;
A
#
# COMPACT_ATOMS: atom_id res chain seq x y z
N SER A 1 7.79 14.26 14.03
CA SER A 1 8.75 15.05 13.22
C SER A 1 9.12 14.22 12.02
N ASP A 2 9.07 14.80 10.83
CA ASP A 2 9.36 14.11 9.56
C ASP A 2 10.79 13.57 9.58
N VAL A 3 10.94 12.29 9.29
CA VAL A 3 12.23 11.59 9.23
C VAL A 3 12.89 11.79 7.86
N TYR A 4 12.09 12.14 6.85
CA TYR A 4 12.53 12.36 5.47
C TYR A 4 11.82 13.55 4.82
N LYS A 5 12.40 14.04 3.72
CA LYS A 5 11.81 15.05 2.84
C LYS A 5 11.39 14.43 1.52
N ARG A 6 10.13 14.61 1.12
CA ARG A 6 9.59 14.18 -0.18
C ARG A 6 9.73 15.31 -1.22
N GLN A 7 10.19 14.98 -2.41
CA GLN A 7 10.33 15.92 -3.53
C GLN A 7 9.92 15.26 -4.85
N ILE A 8 9.10 15.95 -5.64
CA ILE A 8 8.83 15.56 -7.02
C ILE A 8 9.88 16.23 -7.91
N CYS A 9 10.64 15.41 -8.64
CA CYS A 9 11.67 15.85 -9.57
C CYS A 9 11.20 15.64 -11.00
N LYS A 10 11.46 16.62 -11.87
CA LYS A 10 11.20 16.52 -13.32
C LYS A 10 12.53 16.49 -14.05
N LYS A 11 12.75 15.47 -14.89
CA LYS A 11 13.92 15.38 -15.77
C LYS A 11 13.76 16.29 -17.00
N ALA A 12 14.84 16.53 -17.72
CA ALA A 12 14.85 17.33 -18.94
C ALA A 12 13.96 16.75 -20.06
N ASP A 13 13.79 15.43 -20.11
CA ASP A 13 12.93 14.70 -21.03
C ASP A 13 11.44 14.73 -20.64
N GLY A 14 11.11 15.37 -19.51
CA GLY A 14 9.75 15.50 -19.00
C GLY A 14 9.33 14.40 -18.04
N GLU A 15 10.12 13.32 -17.89
CA GLU A 15 9.85 12.26 -16.93
C GLU A 15 9.87 12.80 -15.50
N LYS A 16 8.86 12.41 -14.70
CA LYS A 16 8.76 12.76 -13.28
C LYS A 16 9.18 11.59 -12.40
N SER A 17 9.80 11.89 -11.29
CA SER A 17 10.11 10.92 -10.23
C SER A 17 9.82 11.52 -8.87
N VAL A 18 9.52 10.66 -7.91
CA VAL A 18 9.41 11.02 -6.48
C VAL A 18 10.70 10.61 -5.79
N ARG A 19 11.25 11.50 -4.98
CA ARG A 19 12.45 11.23 -4.18
C ARG A 19 12.16 11.51 -2.71
N LYS A 20 12.53 10.57 -1.85
CA LYS A 20 12.49 10.72 -0.41
C LYS A 20 13.93 10.70 0.12
N TYR A 21 14.31 11.76 0.82
CA TYR A 21 15.66 11.93 1.39
C TYR A 21 15.59 11.82 2.89
N ALA A 22 16.52 11.09 3.49
CA ALA A 22 16.70 11.14 4.93
C ALA A 22 17.10 12.55 5.36
N LEU A 23 16.40 13.10 6.35
CA LEU A 23 16.75 14.40 6.95
C LEU A 23 17.90 14.27 7.95
N TYR A 24 18.08 13.08 8.52
CA TYR A 24 19.07 12.76 9.52
C TYR A 24 19.75 11.43 9.18
N PRO A 25 20.98 11.15 9.68
CA PRO A 25 21.68 9.91 9.43
C PRO A 25 20.87 8.66 9.78
N GLU A 26 20.08 8.73 10.85
CA GLU A 26 19.21 7.65 11.34
C GLU A 26 18.11 7.27 10.32
N GLY A 27 17.69 8.22 9.48
CA GLY A 27 16.71 8.00 8.42
C GLY A 27 17.24 7.21 7.21
N ARG A 28 18.56 6.96 7.13
CA ARG A 28 19.15 6.20 6.01
C ARG A 28 18.70 4.75 5.99
N GLU A 29 18.62 4.10 7.14
CA GLU A 29 18.10 2.74 7.24
C GLU A 29 16.67 2.65 6.71
N HIS A 30 15.86 3.64 7.04
CA HIS A 30 14.49 3.75 6.54
C HIS A 30 14.42 3.89 5.00
N ILE A 31 15.32 4.69 4.40
CA ILE A 31 15.41 4.81 2.95
C ILE A 31 15.76 3.48 2.28
N CYS A 32 16.74 2.75 2.81
CA CYS A 32 17.11 1.41 2.31
C CYS A 32 15.97 0.39 2.54
N TYR A 33 15.21 0.55 3.62
CA TYR A 33 14.07 -0.31 3.92
C TYR A 33 12.97 -0.21 2.86
N MET A 34 12.77 0.96 2.25
CA MET A 34 11.75 1.16 1.22
C MET A 34 11.99 0.33 -0.04
N GLU A 35 13.25 0.22 -0.50
CA GLU A 35 13.60 -0.63 -1.65
C GLU A 35 13.33 -2.11 -1.33
N LYS A 36 13.74 -2.55 -0.14
CA LYS A 36 13.48 -3.91 0.34
C LYS A 36 11.97 -4.19 0.49
N SER A 37 11.20 -3.20 0.95
CA SER A 37 9.74 -3.31 1.04
C SER A 37 9.11 -3.49 -0.34
N TYR A 38 9.55 -2.72 -1.33
CA TYR A 38 9.12 -2.88 -2.71
C TYR A 38 9.34 -4.31 -3.23
N GLU A 39 10.56 -4.84 -3.08
CA GLU A 39 10.91 -6.19 -3.54
C GLU A 39 10.05 -7.26 -2.86
N LYS A 40 9.91 -7.18 -1.55
CA LYS A 40 9.15 -8.13 -0.75
C LYS A 40 7.65 -8.11 -1.06
N LEU A 41 7.06 -6.91 -1.12
CA LEU A 41 5.64 -6.73 -1.45
C LEU A 41 5.35 -7.17 -2.87
N SER A 42 6.17 -6.77 -3.86
CA SER A 42 6.00 -7.20 -5.26
C SER A 42 6.05 -8.72 -5.41
N SER A 43 6.92 -9.39 -4.67
CA SER A 43 6.96 -10.86 -4.65
C SER A 43 5.74 -11.47 -3.96
N CYS A 44 5.31 -10.92 -2.83
CA CYS A 44 4.18 -11.42 -2.04
C CYS A 44 2.85 -11.33 -2.83
N TYR A 45 2.68 -10.25 -3.61
CA TYR A 45 1.46 -9.99 -4.38
C TYR A 45 1.56 -10.41 -5.86
N ALA A 46 2.57 -11.21 -6.24
CA ALA A 46 2.73 -11.72 -7.60
C ALA A 46 1.54 -12.60 -8.05
N ASP A 47 0.81 -13.20 -7.09
CA ASP A 47 -0.39 -13.99 -7.33
C ASP A 47 -1.60 -13.16 -7.79
N SER A 48 -1.52 -11.83 -7.69
CA SER A 48 -2.58 -10.91 -8.12
C SER A 48 -2.71 -10.77 -9.64
N ASN A 49 -1.79 -11.34 -10.43
CA ASN A 49 -1.74 -11.17 -11.88
C ASN A 49 -1.85 -9.70 -12.30
N GLU A 50 -1.01 -8.86 -11.71
CA GLU A 50 -0.95 -7.41 -11.94
C GLU A 50 -2.18 -6.60 -11.47
N LYS A 51 -3.14 -7.22 -10.79
CA LYS A 51 -4.27 -6.49 -10.19
C LYS A 51 -3.84 -5.54 -9.07
N ILE A 52 -2.75 -5.89 -8.37
CA ILE A 52 -2.11 -5.07 -7.36
C ILE A 52 -0.62 -5.04 -7.69
N ARG A 53 -0.08 -3.86 -7.97
CA ARG A 53 1.35 -3.66 -8.08
C ARG A 53 1.81 -2.54 -7.17
N PHE A 54 3.07 -2.58 -6.81
CA PHE A 54 3.74 -1.56 -6.00
C PHE A 54 4.57 -0.65 -6.90
N CYS A 55 4.52 0.66 -6.65
CA CYS A 55 5.32 1.62 -7.38
C CYS A 55 6.81 1.30 -7.17
N ALA A 56 7.53 1.02 -8.26
CA ALA A 56 8.94 0.63 -8.18
C ALA A 56 9.78 1.66 -7.43
N CYS A 57 10.59 1.19 -6.49
CA CYS A 57 11.48 2.00 -5.68
C CYS A 57 12.90 1.44 -5.74
N HIS A 58 13.88 2.32 -5.86
CA HIS A 58 15.29 1.97 -5.75
C HIS A 58 16.06 3.05 -4.98
N THR A 59 17.12 2.64 -4.31
CA THR A 59 17.97 3.57 -3.56
C THR A 59 19.06 4.15 -4.48
N LYS A 60 19.19 5.47 -4.50
CA LYS A 60 20.22 6.19 -5.26
C LYS A 60 20.67 7.44 -4.50
N ASN A 61 21.97 7.57 -4.24
CA ASN A 61 22.56 8.74 -3.56
C ASN A 61 21.83 9.08 -2.25
N ASP A 62 21.68 8.12 -1.35
CA ASP A 62 20.99 8.24 -0.06
C ASP A 62 19.51 8.70 -0.17
N ALA A 63 18.89 8.49 -1.31
CA ALA A 63 17.48 8.76 -1.54
C ALA A 63 16.75 7.52 -2.04
N ALA A 64 15.52 7.30 -1.58
CA ALA A 64 14.59 6.40 -2.24
C ALA A 64 13.98 7.11 -3.44
N VAL A 65 14.10 6.51 -4.61
CA VAL A 65 13.63 7.07 -5.88
C VAL A 65 12.56 6.14 -6.44
N SER A 66 11.37 6.68 -6.66
CA SER A 66 10.27 5.97 -7.31
C SER A 66 9.76 6.72 -8.54
N GLY A 67 9.10 6.01 -9.44
CA GLY A 67 8.37 6.61 -10.55
C GLY A 67 7.25 7.53 -10.05
N PHE A 68 6.83 8.46 -10.87
CA PHE A 68 5.63 9.25 -10.65
C PHE A 68 4.49 8.62 -11.45
N ASP A 69 3.50 8.06 -10.76
CA ASP A 69 2.28 7.55 -11.39
C ASP A 69 1.24 8.69 -11.46
N PRO A 70 0.71 9.01 -12.65
CA PRO A 70 -0.28 10.08 -12.83
C PRO A 70 -1.72 9.66 -12.50
N GLY A 71 -1.92 8.50 -11.89
CA GLY A 71 -3.23 8.00 -11.49
C GLY A 71 -3.95 8.89 -10.48
N VAL A 72 -5.18 8.53 -10.18
CA VAL A 72 -6.02 9.14 -9.13
C VAL A 72 -6.09 8.20 -7.94
N THR A 73 -6.14 8.73 -6.73
CA THR A 73 -6.24 7.90 -5.54
C THR A 73 -7.65 7.31 -5.40
N LEU A 74 -7.75 6.12 -4.81
CA LEU A 74 -9.06 5.57 -4.45
C LEU A 74 -9.81 6.50 -3.50
N GLN A 75 -9.09 7.22 -2.63
CA GLN A 75 -9.68 8.21 -1.75
C GLN A 75 -10.34 9.34 -2.54
N ASP A 76 -9.65 9.95 -3.51
CA ASP A 76 -10.23 11.03 -4.34
C ASP A 76 -11.47 10.55 -5.12
N VAL A 77 -11.45 9.28 -5.58
CA VAL A 77 -12.62 8.69 -6.27
C VAL A 77 -13.77 8.50 -5.30
N MET A 78 -13.50 7.99 -4.10
CA MET A 78 -14.50 7.78 -3.04
C MET A 78 -15.13 9.12 -2.62
N GLU A 79 -14.33 10.14 -2.31
CA GLU A 79 -14.78 11.45 -1.89
C GLU A 79 -15.70 12.09 -2.95
N ARG A 80 -15.27 12.05 -4.22
CA ARG A 80 -16.11 12.55 -5.34
C ARG A 80 -17.41 11.75 -5.50
N ALA A 81 -17.38 10.44 -5.26
CA ALA A 81 -18.57 9.61 -5.33
C ALA A 81 -19.56 9.96 -4.20
N ILE A 82 -19.07 10.20 -2.99
CA ILE A 82 -19.87 10.63 -1.83
C ILE A 82 -20.49 12.00 -2.11
N GLU A 83 -19.71 12.99 -2.55
CA GLU A 83 -20.19 14.34 -2.88
C GLU A 83 -21.30 14.34 -3.94
N ARG A 84 -21.22 13.39 -4.88
CA ARG A 84 -22.21 13.22 -5.96
C ARG A 84 -23.35 12.27 -5.62
N ASN A 85 -23.43 11.78 -4.37
CA ASN A 85 -24.42 10.80 -3.92
C ASN A 85 -24.43 9.50 -4.76
N GLN A 86 -23.27 9.06 -5.27
CA GLN A 86 -23.10 7.85 -6.07
C GLN A 86 -22.89 6.63 -5.15
N THR A 87 -23.90 6.28 -4.35
CA THR A 87 -23.81 5.23 -3.32
C THR A 87 -23.37 3.87 -3.88
N GLU A 88 -23.83 3.51 -5.08
CA GLU A 88 -23.45 2.25 -5.72
C GLU A 88 -21.93 2.23 -6.07
N LEU A 89 -21.36 3.34 -6.48
CA LEU A 89 -19.93 3.42 -6.75
C LEU A 89 -19.13 3.29 -5.44
N VAL A 90 -19.56 3.97 -4.38
CA VAL A 90 -18.94 3.84 -3.05
C VAL A 90 -18.95 2.39 -2.59
N LYS A 91 -20.09 1.70 -2.70
CA LYS A 91 -20.21 0.29 -2.34
C LYS A 91 -19.26 -0.58 -3.17
N ARG A 92 -19.20 -0.40 -4.49
CA ARG A 92 -18.31 -1.16 -5.37
C ARG A 92 -16.83 -0.96 -5.03
N ILE A 93 -16.42 0.26 -4.67
CA ILE A 93 -15.04 0.55 -4.22
C ILE A 93 -14.73 -0.25 -2.94
N LEU A 94 -15.63 -0.22 -1.95
CA LEU A 94 -15.45 -0.94 -0.68
C LEU A 94 -15.41 -2.46 -0.90
N ASP A 95 -16.33 -2.99 -1.70
CA ASP A 95 -16.42 -4.43 -1.99
C ASP A 95 -15.17 -4.92 -2.77
N ASP A 96 -14.71 -4.16 -3.78
CA ASP A 96 -13.50 -4.51 -4.55
C ASP A 96 -12.24 -4.42 -3.68
N TYR A 97 -12.14 -3.39 -2.82
CA TYR A 97 -11.06 -3.26 -1.87
C TYR A 97 -10.99 -4.46 -0.92
N ALA A 98 -12.10 -4.77 -0.25
CA ALA A 98 -12.16 -5.90 0.68
C ALA A 98 -11.84 -7.22 -0.02
N LYS A 99 -12.39 -7.43 -1.23
CA LYS A 99 -12.11 -8.61 -2.04
C LYS A 99 -10.62 -8.77 -2.33
N ARG A 100 -9.94 -7.73 -2.82
CA ARG A 100 -8.52 -7.80 -3.18
C ARG A 100 -7.63 -8.05 -1.98
N ILE A 101 -7.88 -7.40 -0.84
CA ILE A 101 -7.13 -7.66 0.39
C ILE A 101 -7.30 -9.11 0.84
N MET A 102 -8.51 -9.67 0.75
CA MET A 102 -8.75 -11.06 1.16
C MET A 102 -8.23 -12.08 0.15
N GLU A 103 -8.17 -11.75 -1.14
CA GLU A 103 -7.82 -12.69 -2.21
C GLU A 103 -6.31 -12.85 -2.41
N TYR A 104 -5.52 -11.77 -2.29
CA TYR A 104 -4.10 -11.74 -2.63
C TYR A 104 -3.17 -11.61 -1.42
N GLY A 105 -1.87 -11.83 -1.65
CA GLY A 105 -0.82 -11.64 -0.65
C GLY A 105 -0.61 -12.82 0.31
N GLY A 106 -1.09 -14.00 -0.03
CA GLY A 106 -1.00 -15.22 0.77
C GLY A 106 -2.36 -15.82 1.09
N LYS A 107 -2.40 -17.12 1.35
CA LYS A 107 -3.62 -17.89 1.65
C LYS A 107 -3.37 -18.94 2.73
N HIS A 108 -2.86 -18.53 3.86
CA HIS A 108 -2.69 -19.42 5.01
C HIS A 108 -3.30 -18.82 6.26
N LEU A 109 -3.57 -19.68 7.24
CA LEU A 109 -4.11 -19.26 8.51
C LEU A 109 -3.05 -18.48 9.30
N PHE A 110 -3.47 -17.40 9.93
CA PHE A 110 -2.61 -16.59 10.75
C PHE A 110 -2.16 -17.34 12.01
N THR A 111 -0.86 -17.33 12.24
CA THR A 111 -0.26 -17.76 13.49
C THR A 111 0.70 -16.66 13.96
N PRO A 112 0.53 -16.12 15.19
CA PRO A 112 1.40 -15.09 15.70
C PRO A 112 2.86 -15.54 15.73
N THR A 113 3.73 -14.82 15.03
CA THR A 113 5.18 -15.02 15.07
C THR A 113 5.80 -14.25 16.25
N GLU A 114 7.06 -14.51 16.56
CA GLU A 114 7.79 -13.75 17.57
C GLU A 114 7.89 -12.26 17.18
N ASP A 115 8.15 -11.96 15.90
CA ASP A 115 8.25 -10.58 15.41
C ASP A 115 6.90 -9.86 15.46
N PHE A 116 5.81 -10.57 15.17
CA PHE A 116 4.47 -10.03 15.37
C PHE A 116 4.23 -9.65 16.84
N ARG A 117 4.58 -10.55 17.78
CA ARG A 117 4.41 -10.28 19.22
C ARG A 117 5.27 -9.13 19.73
N LYS A 118 6.47 -8.95 19.19
CA LYS A 118 7.33 -7.80 19.55
C LYS A 118 6.69 -6.47 19.19
N VAL A 119 5.89 -6.41 18.12
CA VAL A 119 5.26 -5.17 17.64
C VAL A 119 3.88 -4.97 18.26
N PHE A 120 3.04 -6.00 18.25
CA PHE A 120 1.62 -5.92 18.61
C PHE A 120 1.29 -6.50 20.00
N GLY A 121 2.27 -7.12 20.66
CA GLY A 121 2.07 -7.80 21.94
C GLY A 121 1.41 -9.18 21.79
N GLU A 122 1.00 -9.75 22.91
CA GLU A 122 0.25 -11.01 22.92
C GLU A 122 -1.21 -10.76 22.55
N VAL A 123 -1.68 -11.44 21.51
CA VAL A 123 -3.08 -11.38 21.05
C VAL A 123 -3.66 -12.77 20.97
N HIS A 124 -4.90 -12.88 21.40
CA HIS A 124 -5.68 -14.11 21.30
C HIS A 124 -6.82 -13.89 20.30
N PHE A 125 -6.80 -14.67 19.24
CA PHE A 125 -7.88 -14.68 18.26
C PHE A 125 -8.90 -15.74 18.67
N THR A 126 -10.18 -15.38 18.66
CA THR A 126 -11.30 -16.29 18.95
C THR A 126 -11.69 -17.12 17.73
N GLU A 127 -11.30 -16.68 16.54
CA GLU A 127 -11.59 -17.32 15.27
C GLU A 127 -10.34 -17.41 14.41
N GLU A 128 -10.29 -18.41 13.53
CA GLU A 128 -9.26 -18.53 12.52
C GLU A 128 -9.37 -17.38 11.50
N THR A 129 -8.27 -16.77 11.17
CA THR A 129 -8.19 -15.67 10.18
C THR A 129 -7.06 -15.91 9.19
N GLU A 130 -7.24 -15.47 7.96
CA GLU A 130 -6.19 -15.52 6.95
C GLU A 130 -5.14 -14.43 7.19
N ALA A 131 -3.90 -14.76 6.81
CA ALA A 131 -2.76 -13.86 6.90
C ALA A 131 -2.31 -13.38 5.52
N VAL A 132 -1.76 -12.16 5.49
CA VAL A 132 -0.85 -11.70 4.46
C VAL A 132 0.59 -11.89 4.95
N ASP A 133 1.46 -12.44 4.10
CA ASP A 133 2.83 -12.80 4.47
C ASP A 133 3.74 -11.59 4.70
N ILE A 134 3.58 -10.57 3.88
CA ILE A 134 4.28 -9.29 3.94
C ILE A 134 3.21 -8.21 3.94
N CYS A 135 3.13 -7.45 5.00
CA CYS A 135 2.03 -6.52 5.25
C CYS A 135 2.48 -5.07 5.14
N ASP A 136 1.96 -4.36 4.14
CA ASP A 136 1.92 -2.91 4.17
C ASP A 136 0.67 -2.49 4.95
N ILE A 137 0.86 -1.98 6.17
CA ILE A 137 -0.27 -1.54 7.02
C ILE A 137 -0.85 -0.21 6.57
N ASP A 138 -0.17 0.49 5.68
CA ASP A 138 -0.59 1.77 5.13
C ASP A 138 -1.17 1.65 3.72
N MET A 139 -1.62 0.44 3.33
CA MET A 139 -2.34 0.19 2.08
C MET A 139 -3.77 0.74 2.16
N ILE A 140 -3.89 2.03 2.49
CA ILE A 140 -5.14 2.77 2.61
C ILE A 140 -5.53 3.39 1.27
N PHE A 141 -6.76 3.86 1.16
CA PHE A 141 -7.27 4.44 -0.10
C PHE A 141 -6.46 5.63 -0.63
N ALA A 142 -5.84 6.42 0.26
CA ALA A 142 -4.96 7.52 -0.12
C ALA A 142 -3.66 7.07 -0.82
N ASN A 143 -3.23 5.84 -0.54
CA ASN A 143 -1.97 5.27 -1.03
C ASN A 143 -2.17 4.28 -2.21
N ILE A 144 -3.39 4.14 -2.72
CA ILE A 144 -3.72 3.30 -3.87
C ILE A 144 -4.14 4.19 -5.03
N LEU A 145 -3.37 4.15 -6.12
CA LEU A 145 -3.68 4.84 -7.36
C LEU A 145 -4.36 3.87 -8.34
N ILE A 146 -5.30 4.40 -9.10
CA ILE A 146 -5.88 3.75 -10.28
C ILE A 146 -5.69 4.63 -11.51
N PRO A 147 -5.68 4.07 -12.73
CA PRO A 147 -5.59 4.87 -13.95
C PRO A 147 -6.74 5.89 -14.03
N ALA A 148 -6.43 7.13 -14.37
CA ALA A 148 -7.45 8.16 -14.55
C ALA A 148 -8.47 7.75 -15.63
N GLY A 149 -9.76 7.91 -15.35
CA GLY A 149 -10.84 7.50 -16.24
C GLY A 149 -11.32 6.06 -16.06
N SER A 150 -10.73 5.29 -15.14
CA SER A 150 -11.16 3.91 -14.83
C SER A 150 -12.19 3.82 -13.69
N GLU A 151 -12.64 4.93 -13.15
CA GLU A 151 -13.49 4.99 -11.95
C GLU A 151 -14.81 4.22 -12.11
N MET A 152 -15.36 4.18 -13.34
CA MET A 152 -16.59 3.43 -13.61
C MET A 152 -16.39 1.92 -13.77
N LYS A 153 -15.13 1.49 -13.88
CA LYS A 153 -14.71 0.08 -14.02
C LYS A 153 -13.71 -0.29 -12.93
N ILE A 154 -14.06 0.05 -11.71
CA ILE A 154 -13.16 -0.04 -10.54
C ILE A 154 -12.61 -1.47 -10.35
N GLU A 155 -13.43 -2.49 -10.61
CA GLU A 155 -13.07 -3.89 -10.43
C GLU A 155 -12.07 -4.39 -11.51
N GLU A 156 -12.00 -3.69 -12.66
CA GLU A 156 -11.04 -3.99 -13.73
C GLU A 156 -9.75 -3.20 -13.57
N ALA A 157 -9.77 -2.09 -12.81
CA ALA A 157 -8.64 -1.19 -12.64
C ALA A 157 -7.47 -1.89 -11.93
N GLU A 158 -6.26 -1.70 -12.44
CA GLU A 158 -5.03 -2.07 -11.76
C GLU A 158 -4.78 -1.08 -10.62
N TRP A 159 -4.38 -1.59 -9.46
CA TRP A 159 -3.90 -0.75 -8.37
C TRP A 159 -2.40 -0.54 -8.47
N THR A 160 -1.96 0.71 -8.33
CA THR A 160 -0.57 1.03 -8.02
C THR A 160 -0.49 1.51 -6.57
N VAL A 161 0.06 0.68 -5.72
CA VAL A 161 0.30 1.03 -4.31
C VAL A 161 1.54 1.91 -4.21
N ILE A 162 1.40 3.04 -3.56
CA ILE A 162 2.47 3.99 -3.27
C ILE A 162 2.64 4.11 -1.76
N ASP A 163 3.78 4.62 -1.32
CA ASP A 163 4.00 4.99 0.09
C ASP A 163 3.93 3.82 1.10
N TYR A 164 4.51 2.69 0.75
CA TYR A 164 4.55 1.44 1.53
C TYR A 164 5.72 1.38 2.53
N GLU A 165 6.04 2.47 3.18
CA GLU A 165 7.15 2.55 4.14
C GLU A 165 6.84 1.87 5.49
N TRP A 166 5.56 1.61 5.79
CA TRP A 166 5.11 0.89 6.96
C TRP A 166 4.83 -0.59 6.66
N THR A 167 5.84 -1.25 6.07
CA THR A 167 5.75 -2.66 5.70
C THR A 167 6.34 -3.55 6.79
N PHE A 168 5.60 -4.55 7.23
CA PHE A 168 6.09 -5.62 8.09
C PHE A 168 6.48 -6.85 7.28
N PHE A 169 7.65 -7.43 7.59
CA PHE A 169 8.17 -8.62 6.92
C PHE A 169 7.84 -9.90 7.70
N PHE A 170 6.65 -9.94 8.25
CA PHE A 170 6.09 -11.08 8.95
C PHE A 170 4.56 -11.12 8.74
N PRO A 171 3.92 -12.31 8.91
CA PRO A 171 2.50 -12.45 8.71
C PRO A 171 1.65 -11.56 9.62
N VAL A 172 0.61 -10.95 9.02
CA VAL A 172 -0.37 -10.11 9.72
C VAL A 172 -1.78 -10.53 9.28
N PRO A 173 -2.79 -10.54 10.18
CA PRO A 173 -4.15 -10.84 9.79
C PRO A 173 -4.68 -9.90 8.71
N LYS A 174 -5.24 -10.42 7.63
CA LYS A 174 -5.83 -9.61 6.53
C LYS A 174 -6.94 -8.69 7.03
N LEU A 175 -7.73 -9.15 7.99
CA LEU A 175 -8.77 -8.34 8.63
C LEU A 175 -8.20 -7.10 9.33
N PHE A 176 -6.95 -7.14 9.82
CA PHE A 176 -6.31 -5.98 10.41
C PHE A 176 -6.01 -4.90 9.36
N VAL A 177 -5.58 -5.29 8.15
CA VAL A 177 -5.38 -4.35 7.03
C VAL A 177 -6.70 -3.68 6.66
N LEU A 178 -7.79 -4.46 6.53
CA LEU A 178 -9.13 -3.93 6.27
C LEU A 178 -9.57 -2.95 7.36
N TYR A 179 -9.38 -3.31 8.63
CA TYR A 179 -9.75 -2.45 9.76
C TYR A 179 -9.02 -1.11 9.71
N LEU A 180 -7.70 -1.12 9.52
CA LEU A 180 -6.89 0.10 9.44
C LEU A 180 -7.38 1.02 8.31
N SER A 181 -7.67 0.47 7.14
CA SER A 181 -8.15 1.27 6.01
C SER A 181 -9.52 1.89 6.27
N LEU A 182 -10.42 1.17 6.95
CA LEU A 182 -11.75 1.67 7.28
C LEU A 182 -11.72 2.82 8.30
N ILE A 183 -10.80 2.81 9.25
CA ILE A 183 -10.68 3.92 10.21
C ILE A 183 -10.08 5.19 9.59
N HIS A 184 -9.43 5.09 8.45
CA HIS A 184 -8.87 6.25 7.71
C HIS A 184 -9.88 6.89 6.73
N ILE A 185 -11.03 6.28 6.51
CA ILE A 185 -12.13 6.85 5.74
C ILE A 185 -12.94 7.81 6.60
#